data_e9390f68b68c42480ef3471fc9e88734
#
_entry.id   e9390f68b68c42480ef3471fc9e88734
#
_cell.length_a   1.000
_cell.length_b   1.000
_cell.length_c   1.000
_cell.angle_alpha   90.00
_cell.angle_beta   90.00
_cell.angle_gamma   90.00
#
_symmetry.space_group_name_H-M   'P 1'
#
loop_
_entity.id
_entity.type
_entity.pdbx_description
1 polymer ?
#
loop_
_entity_poly.entity_id
_entity_poly.type
_entity_poly.pdbx_seq_one_letter_code
_entity_poly.pdbx_strand_id
1 'polypeptide(L)'
;HVYGYLRQEPNSRLLGIPIGLLIYNLADDQSEENYQKWLERHPRWHRFLDGFLSKKQTQRLGKSFLVSGKDRLLQRMGQPPAILDTAKVNKSTKVLKAYYNSVGYYNSKVEHDILPLEKKKEAAVVYSIEKGMRYYIDSLDTRILSPEIDTLYKKHIGERLIKNHTHYSLEKFTNERSRITTLLRNNGFYNFQQSAIDFTIARDTIAYNNDSLINVT
;
A
#
# COMPACT_ATOMS: atom_id res chain seq x y z
N HIS A 1 -2.25 -5.61 -10.76
CA HIS A 1 -1.88 -6.06 -9.40
C HIS A 1 -2.38 -5.06 -8.35
N VAL A 2 -3.59 -5.29 -7.84
CA VAL A 2 -4.26 -4.37 -6.88
C VAL A 2 -3.71 -4.52 -5.45
N TYR A 3 -3.09 -5.66 -5.14
CA TYR A 3 -2.57 -5.97 -3.80
C TYR A 3 -1.51 -5.00 -3.28
N GLY A 4 -0.69 -4.39 -4.14
CA GLY A 4 0.31 -3.39 -3.72
C GLY A 4 -0.27 -2.08 -3.17
N TYR A 5 -1.58 -1.88 -3.28
CA TYR A 5 -2.28 -0.72 -2.72
C TYR A 5 -2.84 -0.97 -1.32
N LEU A 6 -2.82 -2.22 -0.85
CA LEU A 6 -3.28 -2.56 0.48
C LEU A 6 -2.25 -2.13 1.53
N ARG A 7 -2.72 -1.49 2.60
CA ARG A 7 -1.90 -1.05 3.75
C ARG A 7 -2.00 -2.01 4.92
N GLN A 8 -3.09 -2.78 4.97
CA GLN A 8 -3.23 -3.90 5.90
C GLN A 8 -2.76 -5.15 5.16
N GLU A 9 -1.60 -5.65 5.55
CA GLU A 9 -1.02 -6.87 4.96
C GLU A 9 -1.17 -8.04 5.93
N PRO A 10 -1.55 -9.23 5.46
CA PRO A 10 -1.54 -10.45 6.26
C PRO A 10 -0.10 -10.95 6.45
N ASN A 11 0.10 -11.88 7.38
CA ASN A 11 1.35 -12.61 7.47
C ASN A 11 1.69 -13.30 6.14
N SER A 12 2.99 -13.28 5.78
CA SER A 12 3.46 -13.92 4.56
C SER A 12 3.20 -15.43 4.59
N ARG A 13 2.82 -15.98 3.44
CA ARG A 13 2.54 -17.41 3.28
C ARG A 13 3.42 -18.02 2.20
N LEU A 14 4.02 -19.17 2.51
CA LEU A 14 4.73 -19.99 1.54
C LEU A 14 3.86 -21.24 1.29
N LEU A 15 3.45 -21.47 0.04
CA LEU A 15 2.50 -22.54 -0.34
C LEU A 15 1.22 -22.55 0.50
N GLY A 16 0.69 -21.37 0.85
CA GLY A 16 -0.51 -21.22 1.66
C GLY A 16 -0.29 -21.34 3.19
N ILE A 17 0.91 -21.68 3.64
CA ILE A 17 1.25 -21.88 5.06
C ILE A 17 1.99 -20.66 5.59
N PRO A 18 1.56 -20.05 6.73
CA PRO A 18 2.25 -18.90 7.33
C PRO A 18 3.46 -19.37 8.17
N ILE A 19 4.52 -19.84 7.51
CA ILE A 19 5.69 -20.44 8.15
C ILE A 19 6.34 -19.48 9.14
N GLY A 20 6.48 -18.19 8.79
CA GLY A 20 7.04 -17.20 9.69
C GLY A 20 6.24 -17.04 10.99
N LEU A 21 4.91 -17.04 10.89
CA LEU A 21 4.02 -17.01 12.07
C LEU A 21 4.12 -18.28 12.91
N LEU A 22 4.24 -19.46 12.27
CA LEU A 22 4.42 -20.72 12.99
C LEU A 22 5.74 -20.72 13.76
N ILE A 23 6.84 -20.27 13.15
CA ILE A 23 8.14 -20.17 13.82
C ILE A 23 8.06 -19.20 15.02
N TYR A 24 7.41 -18.05 14.85
CA TYR A 24 7.21 -17.08 15.91
C TYR A 24 6.42 -17.68 17.08
N ASN A 25 5.34 -18.39 16.80
CA ASN A 25 4.47 -19.01 17.80
C ASN A 25 5.10 -20.22 18.51
N LEU A 26 6.23 -20.75 18.03
CA LEU A 26 7.01 -21.78 18.74
C LEU A 26 7.85 -21.19 19.88
N ALA A 27 8.04 -19.87 19.90
CA ALA A 27 8.74 -19.19 20.98
C ALA A 27 7.83 -19.04 22.20
N ASP A 28 8.38 -19.17 23.37
CA ASP A 28 7.71 -18.86 24.64
C ASP A 28 8.02 -17.41 25.03
N ASP A 29 7.01 -16.53 24.97
CA ASP A 29 7.14 -15.11 25.32
C ASP A 29 7.44 -14.91 26.81
N GLN A 30 7.13 -15.92 27.64
CA GLN A 30 7.26 -15.87 29.09
C GLN A 30 8.42 -16.72 29.62
N SER A 31 9.36 -17.12 28.76
CA SER A 31 10.45 -18.03 29.17
C SER A 31 11.27 -17.53 30.36
N GLU A 32 11.51 -16.21 30.46
CA GLU A 32 12.20 -15.61 31.61
C GLU A 32 11.34 -15.66 32.89
N GLU A 33 10.05 -15.38 32.81
CA GLU A 33 9.12 -15.46 33.95
C GLU A 33 8.91 -16.91 34.38
N ASN A 34 8.78 -17.81 33.41
CA ASN A 34 8.65 -19.25 33.67
C ASN A 34 9.87 -19.81 34.38
N TYR A 35 11.07 -19.33 34.02
CA TYR A 35 12.30 -19.67 34.72
C TYR A 35 12.29 -19.15 36.17
N GLN A 36 11.85 -17.91 36.43
CA GLN A 36 11.74 -17.38 37.78
C GLN A 36 10.73 -18.16 38.62
N LYS A 37 9.54 -18.42 38.06
CA LYS A 37 8.52 -19.26 38.72
C LYS A 37 9.02 -20.68 38.99
N TRP A 38 9.87 -21.22 38.10
CA TRP A 38 10.48 -22.52 38.29
C TRP A 38 11.47 -22.51 39.45
N LEU A 39 12.32 -21.48 39.56
CA LEU A 39 13.24 -21.31 40.69
C LEU A 39 12.49 -21.20 42.04
N GLU A 40 11.40 -20.48 42.09
CA GLU A 40 10.54 -20.33 43.27
C GLU A 40 9.92 -21.68 43.69
N ARG A 41 9.48 -22.49 42.74
CA ARG A 41 8.90 -23.82 43.00
C ARG A 41 9.95 -24.87 43.37
N HIS A 42 11.20 -24.62 43.08
CA HIS A 42 12.30 -25.56 43.32
C HIS A 42 13.40 -24.96 44.24
N PRO A 43 13.13 -24.70 45.51
CA PRO A 43 14.03 -23.99 46.41
C PRO A 43 15.37 -24.72 46.66
N ARG A 44 15.43 -26.05 46.45
CA ARG A 44 16.68 -26.82 46.50
C ARG A 44 17.61 -26.49 45.33
N TRP A 45 17.06 -26.38 44.13
CA TRP A 45 17.79 -25.97 42.91
C TRP A 45 18.21 -24.51 42.97
N HIS A 46 17.35 -23.63 43.49
CA HIS A 46 17.67 -22.23 43.69
C HIS A 46 18.89 -22.06 44.63
N ARG A 47 18.90 -22.75 45.77
CA ARG A 47 20.05 -22.74 46.69
C ARG A 47 21.32 -23.35 46.10
N PHE A 48 21.20 -24.39 45.29
CA PHE A 48 22.33 -25.00 44.60
C PHE A 48 22.93 -24.00 43.59
N LEU A 49 22.12 -23.34 42.80
CA LEU A 49 22.57 -22.33 41.84
C LEU A 49 23.19 -21.11 42.54
N ASP A 50 22.60 -20.64 43.60
CA ASP A 50 23.13 -19.52 44.40
C ASP A 50 24.45 -19.89 45.16
N GLY A 51 24.71 -21.18 45.37
CA GLY A 51 25.98 -21.65 45.92
C GLY A 51 27.13 -21.65 44.92
N PHE A 52 26.83 -21.79 43.62
CA PHE A 52 27.82 -21.78 42.53
C PHE A 52 27.91 -20.44 41.79
N LEU A 53 26.80 -19.71 41.77
CA LEU A 53 26.64 -18.47 41.03
C LEU A 53 26.19 -17.37 41.98
N SER A 54 26.63 -16.14 41.76
CA SER A 54 26.06 -15.02 42.49
C SER A 54 24.58 -14.83 42.14
N LYS A 55 23.78 -14.24 43.05
CA LYS A 55 22.36 -13.92 42.80
C LYS A 55 22.11 -13.18 41.45
N LYS A 56 23.04 -12.29 41.06
CA LYS A 56 23.01 -11.61 39.77
C LYS A 56 23.26 -12.56 38.60
N GLN A 57 24.07 -13.56 38.75
CA GLN A 57 24.34 -14.56 37.70
C GLN A 57 23.19 -15.54 37.57
N THR A 58 22.57 -15.98 38.68
CA THR A 58 21.37 -16.82 38.66
C THR A 58 20.21 -16.11 37.91
N GLN A 59 20.02 -14.82 38.18
CA GLN A 59 19.02 -14.03 37.41
C GLN A 59 19.39 -13.87 35.95
N ARG A 60 20.67 -13.71 35.63
CA ARG A 60 21.14 -13.62 34.24
C ARG A 60 21.01 -14.92 33.45
N LEU A 61 20.98 -16.08 34.14
CA LEU A 61 20.71 -17.35 33.48
C LEU A 61 19.33 -17.37 32.80
N GLY A 62 18.32 -16.73 33.39
CA GLY A 62 17.01 -16.54 32.74
C GLY A 62 17.09 -15.83 31.38
N LYS A 63 18.09 -14.95 31.19
CA LYS A 63 18.38 -14.25 29.94
C LYS A 63 19.39 -14.97 29.04
N SER A 64 19.91 -16.10 29.48
CA SER A 64 20.89 -16.87 28.71
C SER A 64 20.29 -17.54 27.49
N PHE A 65 21.15 -17.97 26.56
CA PHE A 65 20.70 -18.72 25.38
C PHE A 65 19.96 -20.01 25.76
N LEU A 66 20.33 -20.66 26.85
CA LEU A 66 19.72 -21.92 27.30
C LEU A 66 18.27 -21.77 27.77
N VAL A 67 17.89 -20.61 28.30
CA VAL A 67 16.54 -20.36 28.84
C VAL A 67 15.70 -19.54 27.88
N SER A 68 16.11 -18.33 27.50
CA SER A 68 15.33 -17.41 26.66
C SER A 68 15.97 -17.13 25.29
N GLY A 69 17.23 -17.52 25.09
CA GLY A 69 17.91 -17.22 23.83
C GLY A 69 17.35 -17.98 22.64
N LYS A 70 16.89 -19.22 22.85
CA LYS A 70 16.17 -20.00 21.83
C LYS A 70 14.90 -19.29 21.40
N ASP A 71 14.11 -18.82 22.36
CA ASP A 71 12.82 -18.17 22.08
C ASP A 71 13.01 -16.82 21.39
N ARG A 72 14.01 -16.03 21.81
CA ARG A 72 14.39 -14.79 21.08
C ARG A 72 14.86 -15.08 19.66
N LEU A 73 15.59 -16.17 19.43
CA LEU A 73 16.00 -16.56 18.08
C LEU A 73 14.79 -16.92 17.23
N LEU A 74 13.85 -17.71 17.76
CA LEU A 74 12.60 -18.07 17.07
C LEU A 74 11.75 -16.85 16.77
N GLN A 75 11.60 -15.91 17.70
CA GLN A 75 10.89 -14.64 17.46
C GLN A 75 11.58 -13.79 16.40
N ARG A 76 12.92 -13.75 16.38
CA ARG A 76 13.68 -12.99 15.39
C ARG A 76 13.63 -13.61 13.98
N MET A 77 13.59 -14.94 13.89
CA MET A 77 13.48 -15.67 12.63
C MET A 77 12.03 -15.76 12.14
N GLY A 78 11.08 -15.71 13.07
CA GLY A 78 9.67 -15.76 12.80
C GLY A 78 9.10 -14.40 12.37
N GLN A 79 7.84 -14.39 12.03
CA GLN A 79 7.05 -13.19 11.72
C GLN A 79 5.97 -13.05 12.81
N PRO A 80 5.92 -11.91 13.53
CA PRO A 80 4.89 -11.69 14.52
C PRO A 80 3.50 -11.70 13.88
N PRO A 81 2.43 -12.02 14.65
CA PRO A 81 1.08 -12.01 14.11
C PRO A 81 0.71 -10.63 13.58
N ALA A 82 0.19 -10.57 12.37
CA ALA A 82 -0.33 -9.33 11.78
C ALA A 82 -1.62 -8.94 12.52
N ILE A 83 -1.54 -7.92 13.34
CA ILE A 83 -2.70 -7.40 14.07
C ILE A 83 -3.58 -6.62 13.11
N LEU A 84 -4.89 -6.86 13.16
CA LEU A 84 -5.86 -6.12 12.37
C LEU A 84 -5.90 -4.66 12.86
N ASP A 85 -5.60 -3.74 11.96
CA ASP A 85 -5.65 -2.30 12.17
C ASP A 85 -6.74 -1.70 11.26
N THR A 86 -7.86 -1.31 11.85
CA THR A 86 -8.99 -0.73 11.13
C THR A 86 -8.63 0.58 10.42
N ALA A 87 -7.68 1.36 10.96
CA ALA A 87 -7.19 2.57 10.29
C ALA A 87 -6.45 2.23 8.98
N LYS A 88 -5.64 1.16 8.98
CA LYS A 88 -4.97 0.66 7.77
C LYS A 88 -5.97 0.09 6.77
N VAL A 89 -7.01 -0.61 7.22
CA VAL A 89 -8.10 -1.12 6.36
C VAL A 89 -8.82 0.05 5.68
N ASN A 90 -9.24 1.06 6.44
CA ASN A 90 -9.86 2.27 5.92
C ASN A 90 -8.96 3.02 4.92
N LYS A 91 -7.66 3.10 5.22
CA LYS A 91 -6.69 3.70 4.31
C LYS A 91 -6.56 2.91 3.01
N SER A 92 -6.56 1.57 3.08
CA SER A 92 -6.56 0.71 1.90
C SER A 92 -7.77 0.96 1.00
N THR A 93 -8.97 1.05 1.58
CA THR A 93 -10.21 1.37 0.86
C THR A 93 -10.09 2.70 0.10
N LYS A 94 -9.58 3.75 0.76
CA LYS A 94 -9.37 5.06 0.13
C LYS A 94 -8.34 5.01 -1.01
N VAL A 95 -7.23 4.30 -0.80
CA VAL A 95 -6.17 4.15 -1.81
C VAL A 95 -6.67 3.35 -3.01
N LEU A 96 -7.43 2.28 -2.80
CA LEU A 96 -8.07 1.51 -3.86
C LEU A 96 -9.04 2.37 -4.68
N LYS A 97 -9.88 3.17 -4.03
CA LYS A 97 -10.78 4.11 -4.72
C LYS A 97 -10.00 5.13 -5.55
N ALA A 98 -8.95 5.72 -4.97
CA ALA A 98 -8.09 6.66 -5.71
C ALA A 98 -7.41 5.99 -6.92
N TYR A 99 -6.97 4.74 -6.78
CA TYR A 99 -6.44 3.97 -7.92
C TYR A 99 -7.49 3.79 -9.02
N TYR A 100 -8.71 3.34 -8.69
CA TYR A 100 -9.76 3.20 -9.71
C TYR A 100 -10.12 4.53 -10.38
N ASN A 101 -10.16 5.61 -9.62
CA ASN A 101 -10.35 6.95 -10.17
C ASN A 101 -9.21 7.32 -11.16
N SER A 102 -7.96 7.02 -10.81
CA SER A 102 -6.81 7.34 -11.66
C SER A 102 -6.79 6.58 -13.00
N VAL A 103 -7.44 5.44 -13.07
CA VAL A 103 -7.59 4.65 -14.32
C VAL A 103 -8.94 4.85 -15.00
N GLY A 104 -9.73 5.84 -14.56
CA GLY A 104 -10.93 6.28 -15.23
C GLY A 104 -12.25 5.72 -14.70
N TYR A 105 -12.27 5.04 -13.56
CA TYR A 105 -13.51 4.56 -12.93
C TYR A 105 -13.95 5.50 -11.80
N TYR A 106 -14.39 6.70 -12.15
CA TYR A 106 -14.75 7.73 -11.16
C TYR A 106 -15.97 7.38 -10.30
N ASN A 107 -16.91 6.59 -10.84
CA ASN A 107 -18.10 6.13 -10.13
C ASN A 107 -17.87 4.81 -9.37
N SER A 108 -16.60 4.40 -9.21
CA SER A 108 -16.28 3.18 -8.46
C SER A 108 -16.70 3.29 -7.00
N LYS A 109 -17.30 2.22 -6.49
CA LYS A 109 -17.56 2.04 -5.06
C LYS A 109 -16.57 1.01 -4.54
N VAL A 110 -15.89 1.34 -3.46
CA VAL A 110 -14.95 0.44 -2.78
C VAL A 110 -15.35 0.39 -1.32
N GLU A 111 -15.73 -0.79 -0.89
CA GLU A 111 -16.16 -1.08 0.46
C GLU A 111 -15.28 -2.18 1.05
N HIS A 112 -15.32 -2.36 2.35
CA HIS A 112 -14.64 -3.43 3.03
C HIS A 112 -15.50 -4.00 4.15
N ASP A 113 -15.37 -5.31 4.35
CA ASP A 113 -15.97 -6.04 5.46
C ASP A 113 -14.88 -6.75 6.25
N ILE A 114 -15.05 -6.78 7.57
CA ILE A 114 -14.18 -7.51 8.48
C ILE A 114 -14.95 -8.71 8.99
N LEU A 115 -14.55 -9.89 8.55
CA LEU A 115 -15.19 -11.15 8.90
C LEU A 115 -14.38 -11.87 10.00
N PRO A 116 -14.87 -11.95 11.24
CA PRO A 116 -14.20 -12.73 12.28
C PRO A 116 -14.27 -14.21 11.94
N LEU A 117 -13.15 -14.91 12.11
CA LEU A 117 -13.04 -16.36 11.94
C LEU A 117 -13.06 -17.02 13.32
N GLU A 118 -14.23 -17.49 13.75
CA GLU A 118 -14.51 -17.92 15.12
C GLU A 118 -13.56 -18.98 15.69
N LYS A 119 -12.98 -19.85 14.85
CA LYS A 119 -12.14 -20.97 15.31
C LYS A 119 -10.68 -20.59 15.62
N LYS A 120 -10.19 -19.39 15.27
CA LYS A 120 -8.74 -19.10 15.30
C LYS A 120 -8.35 -17.73 15.87
N LYS A 121 -9.26 -16.95 16.42
CA LYS A 121 -9.01 -15.52 16.75
C LYS A 121 -8.38 -14.76 15.57
N GLU A 122 -8.74 -15.13 14.36
CA GLU A 122 -8.33 -14.51 13.11
C GLU A 122 -9.47 -13.70 12.53
N ALA A 123 -9.18 -12.72 11.69
CA ALA A 123 -10.17 -12.00 10.91
C ALA A 123 -9.73 -11.91 9.45
N ALA A 124 -10.68 -12.03 8.55
CA ALA A 124 -10.48 -11.77 7.13
C ALA A 124 -11.00 -10.39 6.78
N VAL A 125 -10.23 -9.62 6.00
CA VAL A 125 -10.69 -8.36 5.41
C VAL A 125 -11.02 -8.60 3.96
N VAL A 126 -12.29 -8.38 3.60
CA VAL A 126 -12.79 -8.53 2.23
C VAL A 126 -13.03 -7.14 1.66
N TYR A 127 -12.43 -6.84 0.51
CA TYR A 127 -12.66 -5.60 -0.22
C TYR A 127 -13.58 -5.88 -1.41
N SER A 128 -14.75 -5.26 -1.40
CA SER A 128 -15.74 -5.32 -2.48
C SER A 128 -15.59 -4.11 -3.39
N ILE A 129 -15.48 -4.33 -4.69
CA ILE A 129 -15.20 -3.28 -5.66
C ILE A 129 -16.21 -3.33 -6.80
N GLU A 130 -17.08 -2.34 -6.85
CA GLU A 130 -17.97 -2.07 -7.97
C GLU A 130 -17.33 -0.98 -8.84
N LYS A 131 -16.82 -1.34 -10.01
CA LYS A 131 -16.04 -0.42 -10.85
C LYS A 131 -16.88 0.66 -11.50
N GLY A 132 -18.11 0.35 -11.89
CA GLY A 132 -18.91 1.21 -12.73
C GLY A 132 -18.37 1.32 -14.16
N MET A 133 -18.82 2.34 -14.90
CA MET A 133 -18.35 2.61 -16.25
C MET A 133 -17.00 3.32 -16.25
N ARG A 134 -16.15 2.99 -17.22
CA ARG A 134 -14.85 3.62 -17.39
C ARG A 134 -15.00 4.85 -18.28
N TYR A 135 -14.44 5.97 -17.84
CA TYR A 135 -14.48 7.20 -18.61
C TYR A 135 -13.64 7.10 -19.89
N TYR A 136 -14.19 7.69 -20.97
CA TYR A 136 -13.67 7.63 -22.31
C TYR A 136 -13.54 9.06 -22.87
N ILE A 137 -12.39 9.39 -23.40
CA ILE A 137 -12.11 10.72 -23.97
C ILE A 137 -12.76 10.79 -25.34
N ASP A 138 -13.78 11.62 -25.46
CA ASP A 138 -14.50 11.84 -26.71
C ASP A 138 -13.79 12.90 -27.54
N SER A 139 -13.59 14.09 -27.00
CA SER A 139 -12.87 15.18 -27.66
C SER A 139 -11.68 15.67 -26.85
N LEU A 140 -10.70 16.20 -27.52
CA LEU A 140 -9.52 16.80 -26.95
C LEU A 140 -9.17 18.07 -27.65
N ASP A 141 -9.45 19.20 -27.03
CA ASP A 141 -9.13 20.52 -27.50
C ASP A 141 -7.85 21.05 -26.85
N THR A 142 -7.30 22.11 -27.43
CA THR A 142 -6.08 22.73 -26.93
C THR A 142 -6.21 24.26 -26.99
N ARG A 143 -5.95 24.91 -25.85
CA ARG A 143 -5.96 26.38 -25.80
C ARG A 143 -4.58 26.88 -25.33
N ILE A 144 -3.84 27.46 -26.27
CA ILE A 144 -2.49 27.99 -26.00
C ILE A 144 -2.51 29.50 -26.31
N LEU A 145 -2.14 30.30 -25.31
CA LEU A 145 -2.20 31.76 -25.44
C LEU A 145 -0.99 32.37 -26.20
N SER A 146 0.19 31.71 -26.10
CA SER A 146 1.38 32.16 -26.83
C SER A 146 1.42 31.58 -28.24
N PRO A 147 1.44 32.40 -29.31
CA PRO A 147 1.52 31.90 -30.66
C PRO A 147 2.78 31.09 -30.98
N GLU A 148 3.89 31.42 -30.32
CA GLU A 148 5.16 30.70 -30.47
C GLU A 148 5.08 29.29 -29.91
N ILE A 149 4.51 29.13 -28.67
CA ILE A 149 4.28 27.85 -28.05
C ILE A 149 3.25 27.03 -28.83
N ASP A 150 2.20 27.66 -29.31
CA ASP A 150 1.15 27.00 -30.14
C ASP A 150 1.74 26.42 -31.42
N THR A 151 2.56 27.19 -32.12
CA THR A 151 3.24 26.75 -33.35
C THR A 151 4.15 25.54 -33.06
N LEU A 152 4.95 25.61 -31.98
CA LEU A 152 5.83 24.53 -31.60
C LEU A 152 5.04 23.28 -31.18
N TYR A 153 3.99 23.44 -30.39
CA TYR A 153 3.14 22.34 -29.96
C TYR A 153 2.46 21.63 -31.13
N LYS A 154 1.90 22.39 -32.07
CA LYS A 154 1.26 21.85 -33.27
C LYS A 154 2.20 21.06 -34.16
N LYS A 155 3.48 21.48 -34.24
CA LYS A 155 4.52 20.72 -34.95
C LYS A 155 4.75 19.34 -34.36
N HIS A 156 4.57 19.19 -33.04
CA HIS A 156 4.78 17.93 -32.30
C HIS A 156 3.49 17.27 -31.81
N ILE A 157 2.33 17.63 -32.40
CA ILE A 157 1.03 17.11 -31.98
C ILE A 157 0.90 15.59 -32.18
N GLY A 158 1.59 15.05 -33.16
CA GLY A 158 1.61 13.60 -33.44
C GLY A 158 2.22 12.74 -32.31
N GLU A 159 3.08 13.35 -31.45
CA GLU A 159 3.73 12.70 -30.33
C GLU A 159 2.87 12.68 -29.06
N ARG A 160 1.67 13.23 -29.11
CA ARG A 160 0.76 13.37 -27.98
C ARG A 160 0.38 12.02 -27.38
N LEU A 161 0.49 11.88 -26.06
CA LEU A 161 0.18 10.66 -25.31
C LEU A 161 -1.31 10.51 -25.02
N ILE A 162 -2.04 11.64 -24.92
CA ILE A 162 -3.48 11.68 -24.78
C ILE A 162 -4.08 11.71 -26.16
N LYS A 163 -4.99 10.80 -26.46
CA LYS A 163 -5.64 10.69 -27.79
C LYS A 163 -7.15 10.63 -27.62
N ASN A 164 -7.86 11.19 -28.62
CA ASN A 164 -9.30 11.01 -28.71
C ASN A 164 -9.63 9.52 -28.81
N HIS A 165 -10.81 9.17 -28.39
CA HIS A 165 -11.34 7.81 -28.45
C HIS A 165 -10.48 6.79 -27.69
N THR A 166 -9.90 7.21 -26.54
CA THR A 166 -9.17 6.35 -25.61
C THR A 166 -9.69 6.49 -24.18
N HIS A 167 -9.49 5.46 -23.38
CA HIS A 167 -9.86 5.55 -21.98
C HIS A 167 -9.00 6.53 -21.21
N TYR A 168 -9.64 7.24 -20.27
CA TYR A 168 -8.94 8.11 -19.33
C TYR A 168 -7.89 7.35 -18.51
N SER A 169 -6.75 7.99 -18.31
CA SER A 169 -5.68 7.52 -17.42
C SER A 169 -4.89 8.72 -16.91
N LEU A 170 -4.92 8.95 -15.60
CA LEU A 170 -4.17 10.03 -14.95
C LEU A 170 -2.66 9.98 -15.26
N GLU A 171 -2.11 8.78 -15.37
CA GLU A 171 -0.73 8.58 -15.76
C GLU A 171 -0.41 9.19 -17.13
N LYS A 172 -1.28 8.98 -18.13
CA LYS A 172 -1.10 9.59 -19.46
C LYS A 172 -1.12 11.11 -19.41
N PHE A 173 -2.00 11.70 -18.60
CA PHE A 173 -2.05 13.16 -18.40
C PHE A 173 -0.79 13.69 -17.73
N THR A 174 -0.29 12.99 -16.72
CA THR A 174 0.96 13.36 -16.03
C THR A 174 2.16 13.26 -16.98
N ASN A 175 2.23 12.19 -17.76
CA ASN A 175 3.32 11.98 -18.72
C ASN A 175 3.24 13.00 -19.89
N GLU A 176 2.04 13.35 -20.37
CA GLU A 176 1.86 14.39 -21.39
C GLU A 176 2.31 15.75 -20.87
N ARG A 177 1.95 16.12 -19.65
CA ARG A 177 2.43 17.35 -19.00
C ARG A 177 3.95 17.40 -18.95
N SER A 178 4.60 16.27 -18.60
CA SER A 178 6.06 16.15 -18.56
C SER A 178 6.68 16.24 -19.96
N ARG A 179 6.05 15.60 -20.97
CA ARG A 179 6.50 15.66 -22.38
C ARG A 179 6.47 17.10 -22.90
N ILE A 180 5.35 17.81 -22.72
CA ILE A 180 5.19 19.19 -23.16
C ILE A 180 6.23 20.09 -22.46
N THR A 181 6.42 19.93 -21.15
CA THR A 181 7.41 20.70 -20.39
C THR A 181 8.82 20.48 -20.94
N THR A 182 9.18 19.24 -21.22
CA THR A 182 10.49 18.90 -21.80
C THR A 182 10.65 19.46 -23.21
N LEU A 183 9.62 19.34 -24.06
CA LEU A 183 9.60 19.90 -25.39
C LEU A 183 9.87 21.41 -25.37
N LEU A 184 9.14 22.15 -24.53
CA LEU A 184 9.27 23.60 -24.45
C LEU A 184 10.64 24.03 -23.92
N ARG A 185 11.15 23.37 -22.87
CA ARG A 185 12.48 23.69 -22.32
C ARG A 185 13.61 23.44 -23.33
N ASN A 186 13.52 22.37 -24.10
CA ASN A 186 14.50 22.04 -25.14
C ASN A 186 14.44 22.99 -26.35
N ASN A 187 13.37 23.75 -26.50
CA ASN A 187 13.17 24.71 -27.60
C ASN A 187 13.22 26.17 -27.11
N GLY A 188 13.96 26.47 -26.05
CA GLY A 188 14.27 27.84 -25.63
C GLY A 188 13.40 28.39 -24.48
N PHE A 189 12.33 27.72 -24.09
CA PHE A 189 11.49 28.13 -22.96
C PHE A 189 12.00 27.55 -21.64
N TYR A 190 13.25 27.82 -21.27
CA TYR A 190 13.98 27.19 -20.14
C TYR A 190 13.25 27.31 -18.78
N ASN A 191 12.57 28.44 -18.56
CA ASN A 191 11.85 28.69 -17.30
C ASN A 191 10.41 28.16 -17.30
N PHE A 192 9.98 27.44 -18.35
CA PHE A 192 8.64 26.89 -18.40
C PHE A 192 8.40 25.84 -17.29
N GLN A 193 7.30 26.01 -16.56
CA GLN A 193 6.96 25.14 -15.45
C GLN A 193 5.81 24.22 -15.80
N GLN A 194 5.87 23.00 -15.31
CA GLN A 194 4.82 22.00 -15.50
C GLN A 194 3.46 22.43 -14.94
N SER A 195 3.45 23.27 -13.92
CA SER A 195 2.25 23.85 -13.32
C SER A 195 1.50 24.84 -14.22
N ALA A 196 2.13 25.29 -15.31
CA ALA A 196 1.47 26.13 -16.30
C ALA A 196 0.58 25.34 -17.30
N ILE A 197 0.58 24.02 -17.21
CA ILE A 197 -0.26 23.14 -18.03
C ILE A 197 -1.41 22.63 -17.18
N ASP A 198 -2.62 23.04 -17.50
CA ASP A 198 -3.83 22.54 -16.87
C ASP A 198 -4.64 21.68 -17.85
N PHE A 199 -5.34 20.69 -17.33
CA PHE A 199 -6.30 19.90 -18.06
C PHE A 199 -7.68 20.11 -17.45
N THR A 200 -8.58 20.70 -18.20
CA THR A 200 -9.98 20.81 -17.83
C THR A 200 -10.74 19.61 -18.40
N ILE A 201 -11.44 18.88 -17.53
CA ILE A 201 -12.22 17.71 -17.90
C ILE A 201 -13.69 18.02 -17.68
N ALA A 202 -14.45 18.09 -18.75
CA ALA A 202 -15.88 18.28 -18.73
C ALA A 202 -16.60 16.96 -19.08
N ARG A 203 -17.66 16.63 -18.36
CA ARG A 203 -18.52 15.49 -18.70
C ARG A 203 -19.46 15.91 -19.82
N ASP A 204 -19.57 15.09 -20.84
CA ASP A 204 -20.55 15.28 -21.88
C ASP A 204 -21.85 14.53 -21.53
N THR A 205 -22.70 15.21 -20.79
CA THR A 205 -24.02 14.67 -20.38
C THR A 205 -25.09 14.90 -21.43
N ILE A 206 -24.82 15.69 -22.47
CA ILE A 206 -25.82 16.19 -23.41
C ILE A 206 -25.85 15.37 -24.70
N ALA A 207 -24.68 14.99 -25.25
CA ALA A 207 -24.61 14.44 -26.61
C ALA A 207 -25.17 13.01 -26.74
N TYR A 208 -25.05 12.15 -25.69
CA TYR A 208 -25.40 10.73 -25.81
C TYR A 208 -26.11 10.14 -24.61
N ASN A 209 -26.56 10.95 -23.66
CA ASN A 209 -27.08 10.48 -22.38
C ASN A 209 -26.12 9.45 -21.67
N ASN A 210 -24.84 9.62 -21.89
CA ASN A 210 -23.78 8.71 -21.45
C ASN A 210 -22.80 9.44 -20.54
N ASP A 211 -22.98 9.30 -19.25
CA ASP A 211 -22.14 9.93 -18.20
C ASP A 211 -20.67 9.53 -18.22
N SER A 212 -20.25 8.64 -19.12
CA SER A 212 -18.88 8.14 -19.21
C SER A 212 -18.02 8.84 -20.26
N LEU A 213 -18.60 9.73 -21.09
CA LEU A 213 -17.88 10.53 -22.08
C LEU A 213 -17.32 11.80 -21.42
N ILE A 214 -16.09 12.13 -21.75
CA ILE A 214 -15.41 13.34 -21.26
C ILE A 214 -14.78 14.12 -22.41
N ASN A 215 -14.93 15.44 -22.37
CA ASN A 215 -14.22 16.38 -23.20
C ASN A 215 -13.06 16.97 -22.41
N VAL A 216 -11.89 17.03 -23.02
CA VAL A 216 -10.65 17.51 -22.37
C VAL A 216 -10.15 18.74 -23.11
N THR A 217 -9.83 19.78 -22.37
CA THR A 217 -9.20 21.00 -22.90
C THR A 217 -7.92 21.29 -22.15
#